data_7743e9ff73dc2a5163eb562254dac7c8
#
_entry.id   7743e9ff73dc2a5163eb562254dac7c8
#
_cell.length_a   1.000
_cell.length_b   1.000
_cell.length_c   1.000
_cell.angle_alpha   90.00
_cell.angle_beta   90.00
_cell.angle_gamma   90.00
#
_symmetry.space_group_name_H-M   'P 1'
#
loop_
_entity.id
_entity.type
_entity.pdbx_description
1 polymer ?
#
loop_
_entity_poly.entity_id
_entity_poly.type
_entity_poly.pdbx_seq_one_letter_code
_entity_poly.pdbx_strand_id
1 'polypeptide(L)'
;MKQDRNELLTQTGPNAGAGKALRQYWIPAALSDELEGERAIVPVKLMGEDLVLFRTDQSELGLIDRQCPHRGVDLCYGRLEDGGLRCPFHGWHFGTDGRCLEQAAEPADSKLHEQVKTTAYPVVEKNGIIFAFMGKGEAPALPELDCFRAPDSHVFSFKGLWQCNWLQALEVGIDPAHASFLHRFFEDENPDDQYGKQFRDTAADTDIPITQVLRDYHRPEIQTEETDYGIRIKTLRHLDNGQTHVRITNQVFPCAITIPMSSTMNITQWHV
;
A
#
# COMPACT_ATOMS: atom_id res chain seq x y z
N MET A 1 10.16 -24.41 3.53
CA MET A 1 10.92 -23.49 4.43
C MET A 1 10.75 -23.99 5.87
N LYS A 2 11.75 -23.81 6.76
CA LYS A 2 11.58 -24.11 8.19
C LYS A 2 10.66 -23.08 8.84
N GLN A 3 9.93 -23.47 9.89
CA GLN A 3 8.92 -22.61 10.53
C GLN A 3 9.53 -21.32 11.09
N ASP A 4 10.66 -21.40 11.77
CA ASP A 4 11.38 -20.24 12.33
C ASP A 4 11.77 -19.21 11.26
N ARG A 5 12.19 -19.68 10.09
CA ARG A 5 12.54 -18.82 8.96
C ARG A 5 11.29 -18.23 8.31
N ASN A 6 10.20 -18.98 8.25
CA ASN A 6 8.92 -18.48 7.75
C ASN A 6 8.40 -17.35 8.64
N GLU A 7 8.40 -17.55 9.96
CA GLU A 7 7.98 -16.53 10.92
C GLU A 7 8.85 -15.25 10.83
N LEU A 8 10.17 -15.42 10.71
CA LEU A 8 11.11 -14.31 10.55
C LEU A 8 10.75 -13.41 9.34
N LEU A 9 10.32 -14.01 8.23
CA LEU A 9 10.06 -13.32 6.97
C LEU A 9 8.62 -12.81 6.83
N THR A 10 7.64 -13.45 7.47
CA THR A 10 6.23 -13.16 7.22
C THR A 10 5.56 -12.34 8.31
N GLN A 11 6.07 -12.38 9.54
CA GLN A 11 5.48 -11.61 10.62
C GLN A 11 5.93 -10.14 10.58
N THR A 12 4.96 -9.22 10.60
CA THR A 12 5.16 -7.78 10.40
C THR A 12 4.99 -6.93 11.65
N GLY A 13 4.68 -7.54 12.80
CA GLY A 13 4.54 -6.82 14.07
C GLY A 13 5.82 -6.07 14.48
N PRO A 14 5.73 -5.10 15.42
CA PRO A 14 6.84 -4.19 15.75
C PRO A 14 8.09 -4.88 16.30
N ASN A 15 7.95 -6.09 16.84
CA ASN A 15 9.06 -6.87 17.38
C ASN A 15 9.59 -7.94 16.42
N ALA A 16 8.88 -8.22 15.32
CA ALA A 16 9.25 -9.21 14.31
C ALA A 16 10.39 -8.71 13.43
N GLY A 17 11.16 -9.65 12.85
CA GLY A 17 12.31 -9.31 11.99
C GLY A 17 11.89 -8.55 10.74
N ALA A 18 10.95 -9.10 9.95
CA ALA A 18 10.42 -8.42 8.78
C ALA A 18 9.72 -7.10 9.16
N GLY A 19 8.94 -7.07 10.25
CA GLY A 19 8.28 -5.86 10.71
C GLY A 19 9.25 -4.73 11.00
N LYS A 20 10.40 -5.00 11.66
CA LYS A 20 11.44 -4.00 11.90
C LYS A 20 12.07 -3.47 10.61
N ALA A 21 12.27 -4.33 9.63
CA ALA A 21 12.83 -3.94 8.34
C ALA A 21 11.83 -3.12 7.51
N LEU A 22 10.60 -3.59 7.37
CA LEU A 22 9.56 -2.96 6.58
C LEU A 22 9.20 -1.55 7.09
N ARG A 23 9.19 -1.35 8.41
CA ARG A 23 8.92 -0.04 9.04
C ARG A 23 9.91 1.06 8.66
N GLN A 24 11.10 0.72 8.15
CA GLN A 24 12.08 1.71 7.69
C GLN A 24 11.73 2.32 6.32
N TYR A 25 10.62 1.91 5.72
CA TYR A 25 10.15 2.36 4.42
C TYR A 25 8.74 2.94 4.52
N TRP A 26 8.38 3.78 3.55
CA TRP A 26 7.03 4.24 3.39
C TRP A 26 6.14 3.09 2.92
N ILE A 27 5.07 2.83 3.66
CA ILE A 27 4.13 1.73 3.44
C ILE A 27 2.74 2.31 3.13
N PRO A 28 2.02 1.87 2.10
CA PRO A 28 0.65 2.28 1.87
C PRO A 28 -0.24 1.91 3.06
N ALA A 29 -1.01 2.87 3.54
CA ALA A 29 -1.92 2.72 4.66
C ALA A 29 -3.39 2.72 4.22
N ALA A 30 -3.77 3.58 3.28
CA ALA A 30 -5.13 3.72 2.78
C ALA A 30 -5.14 4.38 1.38
N LEU A 31 -6.30 4.38 0.74
CA LEU A 31 -6.56 5.26 -0.40
C LEU A 31 -7.05 6.62 0.10
N SER A 32 -6.79 7.68 -0.67
CA SER A 32 -7.23 9.04 -0.34
C SER A 32 -8.75 9.17 -0.33
N ASP A 33 -9.44 8.48 -1.22
CA ASP A 33 -10.89 8.48 -1.35
C ASP A 33 -11.62 7.86 -0.15
N GLU A 34 -10.95 7.04 0.64
CA GLU A 34 -11.49 6.51 1.88
C GLU A 34 -11.72 7.60 2.95
N LEU A 35 -11.06 8.74 2.81
CA LEU A 35 -11.23 9.92 3.66
C LEU A 35 -12.13 10.99 3.02
N GLU A 36 -12.79 10.70 1.93
CA GLU A 36 -13.78 11.58 1.32
C GLU A 36 -15.16 11.42 2.00
N GLY A 37 -15.94 12.51 2.02
CA GLY A 37 -17.27 12.53 2.61
C GLY A 37 -17.35 13.21 3.97
N GLU A 38 -18.50 13.07 4.63
CA GLU A 38 -18.83 13.79 5.87
C GLU A 38 -17.93 13.38 7.08
N ARG A 39 -17.35 12.20 7.01
CA ARG A 39 -16.56 11.63 8.09
C ARG A 39 -15.24 11.08 7.60
N ALA A 40 -14.23 11.94 7.57
CA ALA A 40 -12.89 11.62 7.13
C ALA A 40 -12.07 10.88 8.23
N ILE A 41 -12.59 9.74 8.71
CA ILE A 41 -11.97 8.89 9.73
C ILE A 41 -12.13 7.44 9.33
N VAL A 42 -11.01 6.69 9.19
CA VAL A 42 -11.04 5.27 8.84
C VAL A 42 -10.12 4.45 9.74
N PRO A 43 -10.52 3.22 10.10
CA PRO A 43 -9.63 2.28 10.76
C PRO A 43 -8.59 1.76 9.78
N VAL A 44 -7.34 1.68 10.22
CA VAL A 44 -6.23 1.12 9.46
C VAL A 44 -5.57 0.04 10.29
N LYS A 45 -5.39 -1.15 9.70
CA LYS A 45 -4.53 -2.18 10.29
C LYS A 45 -3.25 -2.26 9.47
N LEU A 46 -2.12 -1.88 10.06
CA LEU A 46 -0.84 -1.78 9.37
C LEU A 46 0.28 -2.36 10.22
N MET A 47 1.08 -3.25 9.66
CA MET A 47 2.22 -3.90 10.32
C MET A 47 1.88 -4.47 11.72
N GLY A 48 0.68 -5.05 11.84
CA GLY A 48 0.21 -5.65 13.10
C GLY A 48 -0.31 -4.66 14.14
N GLU A 49 -0.43 -3.38 13.82
CA GLU A 49 -0.99 -2.35 14.69
C GLU A 49 -2.38 -1.91 14.21
N ASP A 50 -3.27 -1.67 15.18
CA ASP A 50 -4.60 -1.12 14.93
C ASP A 50 -4.52 0.40 15.11
N LEU A 51 -4.71 1.14 14.01
CA LEU A 51 -4.55 2.58 13.92
C LEU A 51 -5.86 3.24 13.46
N VAL A 52 -5.94 4.54 13.63
CA VAL A 52 -6.96 5.39 13.02
C VAL A 52 -6.30 6.45 12.16
N LEU A 53 -6.69 6.49 10.91
CA LEU A 53 -6.32 7.53 9.96
C LEU A 53 -7.45 8.52 9.86
N PHE A 54 -7.13 9.81 9.88
CA PHE A 54 -8.12 10.87 9.75
C PHE A 54 -7.56 12.07 9.00
N ARG A 55 -8.48 12.85 8.41
CA ARG A 55 -8.17 14.16 7.82
C ARG A 55 -8.89 15.22 8.60
N THR A 56 -8.17 16.17 9.16
CA THR A 56 -8.73 17.24 9.96
C THR A 56 -9.55 18.23 9.12
N ASP A 57 -10.32 19.08 9.78
CA ASP A 57 -11.01 20.21 9.18
C ASP A 57 -10.05 21.24 8.54
N GLN A 58 -8.77 21.18 8.89
CA GLN A 58 -7.68 21.97 8.28
C GLN A 58 -6.96 21.22 7.14
N SER A 59 -7.51 20.09 6.70
CA SER A 59 -6.95 19.23 5.66
C SER A 59 -5.61 18.55 6.02
N GLU A 60 -5.22 18.51 7.27
CA GLU A 60 -4.04 17.78 7.74
C GLU A 60 -4.36 16.30 7.93
N LEU A 61 -3.41 15.43 7.62
CA LEU A 61 -3.54 13.98 7.83
C LEU A 61 -2.93 13.57 9.17
N GLY A 62 -3.64 12.74 9.91
CA GLY A 62 -3.16 12.10 11.14
C GLY A 62 -3.34 10.60 11.11
N LEU A 63 -2.31 9.87 11.54
CA LEU A 63 -2.35 8.42 11.75
C LEU A 63 -1.87 8.13 13.16
N ILE A 64 -2.81 7.77 14.04
CA ILE A 64 -2.52 7.57 15.46
C ILE A 64 -3.04 6.21 15.94
N ASP A 65 -2.64 5.80 17.15
CA ASP A 65 -3.20 4.60 17.79
C ASP A 65 -4.74 4.69 17.82
N ARG A 66 -5.38 3.60 17.48
CA ARG A 66 -6.84 3.51 17.43
C ARG A 66 -7.50 3.58 18.79
N GLN A 67 -6.79 3.19 19.83
CA GLN A 67 -7.32 3.16 21.20
C GLN A 67 -6.95 4.42 21.97
N CYS A 68 -7.96 5.12 22.47
CA CYS A 68 -7.75 6.25 23.36
C CYS A 68 -6.96 5.82 24.61
N PRO A 69 -5.81 6.43 24.93
CA PRO A 69 -4.94 6.04 26.03
C PRO A 69 -5.60 6.22 27.41
N HIS A 70 -6.73 6.92 27.49
CA HIS A 70 -7.47 7.07 28.74
C HIS A 70 -8.14 5.76 29.16
N ARG A 71 -9.05 5.21 28.34
CA ARG A 71 -9.84 4.01 28.67
C ARG A 71 -10.08 3.07 27.48
N GLY A 72 -9.19 3.08 26.47
CA GLY A 72 -9.23 2.13 25.36
C GLY A 72 -10.42 2.29 24.40
N VAL A 73 -11.10 3.44 24.41
CA VAL A 73 -12.20 3.67 23.47
C VAL A 73 -11.67 3.82 22.07
N ASP A 74 -12.37 3.21 21.12
CA ASP A 74 -12.04 3.27 19.70
C ASP A 74 -12.23 4.70 19.14
N LEU A 75 -11.11 5.33 18.77
CA LEU A 75 -11.08 6.68 18.23
C LEU A 75 -11.69 6.79 16.83
N CYS A 76 -11.95 5.67 16.13
CA CYS A 76 -12.72 5.68 14.90
C CYS A 76 -14.14 6.23 15.08
N TYR A 77 -14.68 6.23 16.30
CA TYR A 77 -15.96 6.85 16.63
C TYR A 77 -15.83 8.31 17.10
N GLY A 78 -14.63 8.88 17.05
CA GLY A 78 -14.33 10.24 17.45
C GLY A 78 -14.96 11.29 16.54
N ARG A 79 -14.76 12.57 16.88
CA ARG A 79 -15.19 13.73 16.10
C ARG A 79 -13.98 14.52 15.64
N LEU A 80 -14.01 15.00 14.41
CA LEU A 80 -13.02 15.94 13.89
C LEU A 80 -13.42 17.34 14.33
N GLU A 81 -12.59 17.96 15.11
CA GLU A 81 -12.81 19.28 15.69
C GLU A 81 -11.45 19.98 15.89
N ASP A 82 -11.40 21.25 15.65
CA ASP A 82 -10.27 22.13 16.02
C ASP A 82 -8.88 21.58 15.62
N GLY A 83 -8.77 21.05 14.40
CA GLY A 83 -7.52 20.51 13.86
C GLY A 83 -7.08 19.16 14.44
N GLY A 84 -7.98 18.40 15.05
CA GLY A 84 -7.66 17.10 15.64
C GLY A 84 -8.82 16.13 15.73
N LEU A 85 -8.61 15.05 16.47
CA LEU A 85 -9.57 13.97 16.70
C LEU A 85 -9.96 13.90 18.16
N ARG A 86 -11.24 14.14 18.45
CA ARG A 86 -11.79 14.13 19.81
C ARG A 86 -12.42 12.80 20.14
N CYS A 87 -11.96 12.20 21.24
CA CYS A 87 -12.52 10.96 21.79
C CYS A 87 -13.99 11.16 22.21
N PRO A 88 -14.92 10.28 21.79
CA PRO A 88 -16.34 10.44 22.09
C PRO A 88 -16.72 10.19 23.54
N PHE A 89 -15.81 9.60 24.35
CA PHE A 89 -16.13 9.17 25.69
C PHE A 89 -15.94 10.29 26.72
N HIS A 90 -14.72 10.86 26.83
CA HIS A 90 -14.44 11.92 27.82
C HIS A 90 -13.84 13.17 27.16
N GLY A 91 -13.94 13.32 25.84
CA GLY A 91 -13.53 14.54 25.15
C GLY A 91 -12.02 14.76 25.05
N TRP A 92 -11.17 13.74 25.34
CA TRP A 92 -9.74 13.90 25.10
C TRP A 92 -9.49 14.14 23.62
N HIS A 93 -8.72 15.18 23.31
CA HIS A 93 -8.53 15.68 21.98
C HIS A 93 -7.08 15.48 21.56
N PHE A 94 -6.85 14.83 20.39
CA PHE A 94 -5.53 14.46 19.91
C PHE A 94 -5.22 15.15 18.59
N GLY A 95 -4.01 15.73 18.51
CA GLY A 95 -3.46 16.26 17.26
C GLY A 95 -2.98 15.15 16.33
N THR A 96 -2.62 15.54 15.10
CA THR A 96 -2.09 14.63 14.07
C THR A 96 -0.76 13.99 14.47
N ASP A 97 -0.03 14.60 15.40
CA ASP A 97 1.22 14.11 15.96
C ASP A 97 1.04 13.23 17.22
N GLY A 98 -0.21 12.96 17.62
CA GLY A 98 -0.58 12.15 18.77
C GLY A 98 -0.52 12.86 20.12
N ARG A 99 -0.13 14.14 20.21
CA ARG A 99 -0.21 14.91 21.47
C ARG A 99 -1.66 15.10 21.87
N CYS A 100 -1.93 14.99 23.16
CA CYS A 100 -3.20 15.40 23.71
C CYS A 100 -3.26 16.93 23.79
N LEU A 101 -4.16 17.53 23.01
CA LEU A 101 -4.32 18.98 22.92
C LEU A 101 -5.20 19.52 24.04
N GLU A 102 -6.20 18.72 24.46
CA GLU A 102 -7.18 19.10 25.46
C GLU A 102 -7.75 17.88 26.18
N GLN A 103 -8.11 18.08 27.43
CA GLN A 103 -8.88 17.16 28.26
C GLN A 103 -10.07 17.91 28.90
N ALA A 104 -11.12 18.10 28.12
CA ALA A 104 -12.25 19.00 28.43
C ALA A 104 -12.99 18.67 29.74
N ALA A 105 -12.90 17.43 30.24
CA ALA A 105 -13.53 17.02 31.49
C ALA A 105 -12.64 17.20 32.74
N GLU A 106 -11.38 17.59 32.55
CA GLU A 106 -10.46 17.87 33.66
C GLU A 106 -10.64 19.30 34.20
N PRO A 107 -10.21 19.57 35.47
CA PRO A 107 -10.20 20.92 36.01
C PRO A 107 -9.46 21.90 35.09
N ALA A 108 -9.93 23.14 35.03
CA ALA A 108 -9.42 24.18 34.12
C ALA A 108 -7.92 24.49 34.29
N ASP A 109 -7.35 24.23 35.47
CA ASP A 109 -5.94 24.41 35.78
C ASP A 109 -5.11 23.12 35.59
N SER A 110 -5.75 22.05 35.15
CA SER A 110 -5.06 20.75 34.89
C SER A 110 -4.11 20.89 33.70
N LYS A 111 -2.88 20.39 33.90
CA LYS A 111 -1.85 20.25 32.84
C LYS A 111 -1.60 18.79 32.48
N LEU A 112 -2.54 17.90 32.77
CA LEU A 112 -2.38 16.49 32.49
C LEU A 112 -2.23 16.22 30.98
N HIS A 113 -2.95 16.97 30.14
CA HIS A 113 -2.86 16.85 28.68
C HIS A 113 -1.43 17.03 28.16
N GLU A 114 -0.60 17.90 28.77
CA GLU A 114 0.79 18.13 28.35
C GLU A 114 1.67 16.87 28.52
N GLN A 115 1.27 15.92 29.37
CA GLN A 115 2.01 14.68 29.67
C GLN A 115 1.49 13.47 28.90
N VAL A 116 0.38 13.63 28.16
CA VAL A 116 -0.28 12.55 27.42
C VAL A 116 0.05 12.63 25.94
N LYS A 117 0.53 11.51 25.43
CA LYS A 117 0.75 11.32 24.00
C LYS A 117 0.35 9.90 23.62
N THR A 118 -0.35 9.76 22.49
CA THR A 118 -0.58 8.47 21.86
C THR A 118 0.44 8.21 20.76
N THR A 119 0.59 6.98 20.32
CA THR A 119 1.43 6.65 19.17
C THR A 119 0.92 7.37 17.94
N ALA A 120 1.82 7.96 17.16
CA ALA A 120 1.52 8.62 15.89
C ALA A 120 2.61 8.34 14.87
N TYR A 121 2.22 8.24 13.61
CA TYR A 121 3.13 7.99 12.50
C TYR A 121 3.02 9.10 11.45
N PRO A 122 4.16 9.56 10.90
CA PRO A 122 4.16 10.45 9.75
C PRO A 122 3.41 9.83 8.57
N VAL A 123 2.61 10.64 7.90
CA VAL A 123 1.87 10.25 6.70
C VAL A 123 2.09 11.24 5.58
N VAL A 124 2.05 10.77 4.34
CA VAL A 124 2.12 11.59 3.13
C VAL A 124 1.13 11.05 2.10
N GLU A 125 0.44 11.95 1.43
CA GLU A 125 -0.47 11.63 0.36
C GLU A 125 0.22 11.81 -1.01
N LYS A 126 0.14 10.79 -1.85
CA LYS A 126 0.69 10.86 -3.21
C LYS A 126 -0.15 10.01 -4.16
N ASN A 127 -0.62 10.62 -5.26
CA ASN A 127 -1.35 9.95 -6.33
C ASN A 127 -2.51 9.06 -5.84
N GLY A 128 -3.33 9.58 -4.92
CA GLY A 128 -4.49 8.87 -4.38
C GLY A 128 -4.19 7.78 -3.34
N ILE A 129 -2.94 7.69 -2.89
CA ILE A 129 -2.51 6.76 -1.83
C ILE A 129 -1.94 7.54 -0.65
N ILE A 130 -2.31 7.15 0.56
CA ILE A 130 -1.74 7.67 1.80
C ILE A 130 -0.70 6.64 2.29
N PHE A 131 0.55 7.09 2.37
CA PHE A 131 1.68 6.31 2.85
C PHE A 131 1.99 6.67 4.30
N ALA A 132 2.36 5.69 5.10
CA ALA A 132 2.81 5.85 6.48
C ALA A 132 4.28 5.46 6.63
N PHE A 133 5.02 6.17 7.46
CA PHE A 133 6.36 5.79 7.90
C PHE A 133 6.30 5.38 9.36
N MET A 134 6.55 4.10 9.63
CA MET A 134 6.43 3.54 10.98
C MET A 134 7.80 3.29 11.63
N GLY A 135 8.87 3.77 11.02
CA GLY A 135 10.24 3.66 11.52
C GLY A 135 10.54 4.59 12.69
N LYS A 136 11.71 4.47 13.25
CA LYS A 136 12.20 5.34 14.33
C LYS A 136 12.96 6.54 13.73
N GLY A 137 12.77 7.71 14.32
CA GLY A 137 13.44 8.93 13.91
C GLY A 137 12.70 9.72 12.85
N GLU A 138 13.42 10.55 12.13
CA GLU A 138 12.86 11.37 11.05
C GLU A 138 12.52 10.50 9.84
N ALA A 139 11.34 10.72 9.27
CA ALA A 139 10.92 10.01 8.08
C ALA A 139 11.77 10.46 6.86
N PRO A 140 12.27 9.52 6.05
CA PRO A 140 12.98 9.87 4.84
C PRO A 140 12.03 10.52 3.81
N ALA A 141 12.58 11.16 2.79
CA ALA A 141 11.76 11.58 1.65
C ALA A 141 11.05 10.38 1.00
N LEU A 142 9.81 10.58 0.55
CA LEU A 142 9.11 9.56 -0.24
C LEU A 142 9.93 9.29 -1.51
N PRO A 143 10.22 8.01 -1.87
CA PRO A 143 11.02 7.72 -3.05
C PRO A 143 10.30 8.19 -4.33
N GLU A 144 11.06 8.71 -5.27
CA GLU A 144 10.53 9.10 -6.59
C GLU A 144 10.39 7.86 -7.48
N LEU A 145 9.20 7.25 -7.46
CA LEU A 145 8.86 6.16 -8.37
C LEU A 145 8.24 6.71 -9.66
N ASP A 146 8.39 5.98 -10.75
CA ASP A 146 7.85 6.39 -12.06
C ASP A 146 6.33 6.63 -12.01
N CYS A 147 5.60 5.80 -11.29
CA CYS A 147 4.15 5.95 -11.10
C CYS A 147 3.75 7.28 -10.44
N PHE A 148 4.64 7.91 -9.66
CA PHE A 148 4.38 9.20 -9.02
C PHE A 148 4.65 10.42 -9.92
N ARG A 149 5.19 10.19 -11.11
CA ARG A 149 5.53 11.26 -12.07
C ARG A 149 4.46 11.46 -13.14
N ALA A 150 3.53 10.52 -13.26
CA ALA A 150 2.41 10.64 -14.19
C ALA A 150 1.43 11.75 -13.73
N PRO A 151 0.80 12.48 -14.66
CA PRO A 151 -0.28 13.41 -14.34
C PRO A 151 -1.45 12.69 -13.67
N ASP A 152 -2.17 13.35 -12.79
CA ASP A 152 -3.31 12.77 -12.05
C ASP A 152 -4.38 12.17 -12.99
N SER A 153 -4.57 12.76 -14.17
CA SER A 153 -5.48 12.25 -15.21
C SER A 153 -5.06 10.90 -15.82
N HIS A 154 -3.85 10.44 -15.53
CA HIS A 154 -3.28 9.18 -16.02
C HIS A 154 -2.97 8.19 -14.88
N VAL A 155 -3.44 8.49 -13.68
CA VAL A 155 -3.24 7.67 -12.49
C VAL A 155 -4.59 7.18 -11.98
N PHE A 156 -4.63 5.90 -11.67
CA PHE A 156 -5.76 5.26 -11.01
C PHE A 156 -5.24 4.41 -9.86
N SER A 157 -5.70 4.69 -8.65
CA SER A 157 -5.31 3.96 -7.45
C SER A 157 -6.45 3.09 -6.94
N PHE A 158 -6.13 1.87 -6.57
CA PHE A 158 -7.09 0.92 -6.00
C PHE A 158 -6.42 0.04 -4.96
N LYS A 159 -7.19 -0.60 -4.09
CA LYS A 159 -6.71 -1.63 -3.18
C LYS A 159 -7.55 -2.89 -3.25
N GLY A 160 -6.92 -4.04 -3.02
CA GLY A 160 -7.57 -5.32 -2.90
C GLY A 160 -7.10 -6.03 -1.63
N LEU A 161 -8.01 -6.72 -0.96
CA LEU A 161 -7.68 -7.55 0.20
C LEU A 161 -7.42 -8.98 -0.25
N TRP A 162 -6.20 -9.45 -0.02
CA TRP A 162 -5.82 -10.85 -0.18
C TRP A 162 -5.66 -11.51 1.19
N GLN A 163 -6.27 -12.65 1.37
CA GLN A 163 -6.20 -13.38 2.65
C GLN A 163 -4.93 -14.23 2.75
N CYS A 164 -3.77 -13.57 2.65
CA CYS A 164 -2.46 -14.19 2.79
C CYS A 164 -1.48 -13.18 3.44
N ASN A 165 -0.26 -13.63 3.78
CA ASN A 165 0.78 -12.71 4.23
C ASN A 165 1.39 -11.95 3.04
N TRP A 166 2.02 -10.81 3.35
CA TRP A 166 2.60 -9.91 2.37
C TRP A 166 3.61 -10.59 1.42
N LEU A 167 4.46 -11.48 1.95
CA LEU A 167 5.49 -12.17 1.17
C LEU A 167 4.87 -13.14 0.15
N GLN A 168 3.81 -13.84 0.53
CA GLN A 168 3.08 -14.73 -0.38
C GLN A 168 2.49 -13.96 -1.57
N ALA A 169 1.94 -12.77 -1.31
CA ALA A 169 1.42 -11.90 -2.36
C ALA A 169 2.54 -11.35 -3.26
N LEU A 170 3.68 -10.95 -2.66
CA LEU A 170 4.85 -10.48 -3.40
C LEU A 170 5.44 -11.57 -4.29
N GLU A 171 5.58 -12.81 -3.78
CA GLU A 171 6.12 -13.95 -4.52
C GLU A 171 5.27 -14.28 -5.77
N VAL A 172 3.95 -14.19 -5.67
CA VAL A 172 3.06 -14.30 -6.84
C VAL A 172 3.30 -13.18 -7.83
N GLY A 173 3.41 -11.95 -7.35
CA GLY A 173 3.58 -10.77 -8.22
C GLY A 173 4.87 -10.79 -9.04
N ILE A 174 5.94 -11.36 -8.50
CA ILE A 174 7.24 -11.45 -9.19
C ILE A 174 7.41 -12.71 -10.05
N ASP A 175 6.52 -13.70 -9.97
CA ASP A 175 6.57 -14.90 -10.78
C ASP A 175 6.03 -14.65 -12.19
N PRO A 176 6.85 -14.74 -13.26
CA PRO A 176 6.37 -14.54 -14.62
C PRO A 176 5.68 -15.77 -15.22
N ALA A 177 5.82 -16.94 -14.62
CA ALA A 177 5.30 -18.19 -15.17
C ALA A 177 3.81 -18.38 -14.88
N HIS A 178 3.35 -17.96 -13.68
CA HIS A 178 1.93 -18.10 -13.29
C HIS A 178 0.99 -17.40 -14.29
N ALA A 179 1.43 -16.27 -14.87
CA ALA A 179 0.61 -15.48 -15.77
C ALA A 179 0.13 -16.26 -17.01
N SER A 180 0.90 -17.23 -17.46
CA SER A 180 0.54 -18.09 -18.61
C SER A 180 -0.60 -19.07 -18.29
N PHE A 181 -0.88 -19.31 -17.02
CA PHE A 181 -1.94 -20.22 -16.54
C PHE A 181 -3.06 -19.47 -15.84
N LEU A 182 -2.74 -18.66 -14.85
CA LEU A 182 -3.72 -17.96 -14.04
C LEU A 182 -4.43 -16.83 -14.82
N HIS A 183 -3.69 -16.13 -15.71
CA HIS A 183 -4.26 -15.07 -16.55
C HIS A 183 -4.63 -15.53 -17.97
N ARG A 184 -4.71 -16.85 -18.19
CA ARG A 184 -5.02 -17.43 -19.48
C ARG A 184 -6.49 -17.22 -19.91
N PHE A 185 -7.39 -16.94 -18.98
CA PHE A 185 -8.82 -16.77 -19.17
C PHE A 185 -9.24 -15.41 -19.75
N PHE A 186 -8.29 -14.62 -20.24
CA PHE A 186 -8.58 -13.36 -20.92
C PHE A 186 -9.07 -13.52 -22.35
N GLU A 187 -9.57 -14.68 -22.72
CA GLU A 187 -10.57 -14.75 -23.78
C GLU A 187 -11.90 -14.35 -23.16
N ASP A 188 -12.40 -13.29 -23.62
CA ASP A 188 -13.62 -12.54 -23.41
C ASP A 188 -14.88 -13.37 -23.09
N GLU A 189 -14.87 -14.21 -22.07
CA GLU A 189 -16.07 -14.90 -21.61
C GLU A 189 -17.06 -13.94 -20.94
N ASN A 190 -16.61 -12.76 -20.53
CA ASN A 190 -17.46 -11.72 -19.99
C ASN A 190 -16.90 -10.31 -20.27
N PRO A 191 -17.22 -9.71 -21.44
CA PRO A 191 -16.76 -8.38 -21.82
C PRO A 191 -17.29 -7.27 -20.88
N ASP A 192 -18.28 -7.54 -20.06
CA ASP A 192 -18.90 -6.58 -19.14
C ASP A 192 -18.28 -6.62 -17.73
N ASP A 193 -17.34 -7.50 -17.47
CA ASP A 193 -16.62 -7.52 -16.19
C ASP A 193 -15.70 -6.28 -16.07
N GLN A 194 -16.18 -5.30 -15.31
CA GLN A 194 -15.56 -3.98 -15.17
C GLN A 194 -14.12 -4.05 -14.61
N TYR A 195 -13.83 -5.00 -13.73
CA TYR A 195 -12.51 -5.11 -13.12
C TYR A 195 -11.42 -5.53 -14.13
N GLY A 196 -11.73 -6.43 -15.05
CA GLY A 196 -10.78 -6.87 -16.07
C GLY A 196 -10.75 -5.97 -17.32
N LYS A 197 -11.81 -5.18 -17.57
CA LYS A 197 -11.98 -4.44 -18.82
C LYS A 197 -10.89 -3.40 -19.08
N GLN A 198 -10.53 -2.60 -18.08
CA GLN A 198 -9.48 -1.58 -18.23
C GLN A 198 -8.13 -2.20 -18.59
N PHE A 199 -7.80 -3.34 -17.98
CA PHE A 199 -6.55 -4.05 -18.27
C PHE A 199 -6.57 -4.72 -19.65
N ARG A 200 -7.72 -5.22 -20.10
CA ARG A 200 -7.90 -5.85 -21.42
C ARG A 200 -7.83 -4.82 -22.53
N ASP A 201 -8.56 -3.73 -22.41
CA ASP A 201 -8.62 -2.69 -23.45
C ASP A 201 -7.22 -2.07 -23.69
N THR A 202 -6.45 -1.84 -22.63
CA THR A 202 -5.09 -1.29 -22.74
C THR A 202 -4.10 -2.33 -23.29
N ALA A 203 -4.27 -3.61 -22.97
CA ALA A 203 -3.44 -4.68 -23.50
C ALA A 203 -3.78 -5.06 -24.96
N ALA A 204 -5.00 -4.77 -25.42
CA ALA A 204 -5.44 -5.03 -26.79
C ALA A 204 -4.82 -4.08 -27.84
N ASP A 205 -4.34 -2.91 -27.40
CA ASP A 205 -3.79 -1.86 -28.28
C ASP A 205 -2.30 -2.06 -28.62
N THR A 206 -1.74 -3.25 -28.38
CA THR A 206 -0.36 -3.59 -28.71
C THR A 206 -0.29 -4.38 -30.01
N ASP A 207 0.76 -4.20 -30.81
CA ASP A 207 1.01 -4.93 -32.06
C ASP A 207 1.02 -6.46 -31.88
N ILE A 208 1.30 -6.92 -30.67
CA ILE A 208 1.23 -8.34 -30.27
C ILE A 208 0.46 -8.39 -28.95
N PRO A 209 -0.77 -8.93 -28.94
CA PRO A 209 -1.56 -9.07 -27.73
C PRO A 209 -0.81 -9.88 -26.69
N ILE A 210 -0.50 -9.27 -25.56
CA ILE A 210 0.26 -9.94 -24.49
C ILE A 210 -0.45 -11.21 -23.98
N THR A 211 -1.77 -11.23 -23.99
CA THR A 211 -2.59 -12.38 -23.63
C THR A 211 -2.34 -13.57 -24.55
N GLN A 212 -2.20 -13.32 -25.86
CA GLN A 212 -1.84 -14.37 -26.82
C GLN A 212 -0.41 -14.89 -26.56
N VAL A 213 0.56 -14.00 -26.37
CA VAL A 213 1.94 -14.38 -26.07
C VAL A 213 2.01 -15.22 -24.79
N LEU A 214 1.25 -14.87 -23.75
CA LEU A 214 1.21 -15.63 -22.51
C LEU A 214 0.59 -17.02 -22.69
N ARG A 215 -0.43 -17.17 -23.56
CA ARG A 215 -1.07 -18.47 -23.85
C ARG A 215 -0.18 -19.40 -24.65
N ASP A 216 0.40 -18.87 -25.70
CA ASP A 216 1.09 -19.69 -26.71
C ASP A 216 2.52 -20.05 -26.26
N TYR A 217 3.17 -19.13 -25.51
CA TYR A 217 4.56 -19.26 -25.08
C TYR A 217 4.67 -19.35 -23.54
N HIS A 218 4.14 -20.43 -22.98
CA HIS A 218 4.01 -20.64 -21.53
C HIS A 218 5.29 -21.01 -20.79
N ARG A 219 6.42 -21.18 -21.49
CA ARG A 219 7.74 -21.51 -20.93
C ARG A 219 8.73 -20.37 -21.20
N PRO A 220 8.65 -19.26 -20.45
CA PRO A 220 9.59 -18.15 -20.66
C PRO A 220 11.00 -18.53 -20.19
N GLU A 221 12.01 -17.98 -20.87
CA GLU A 221 13.33 -17.86 -20.27
C GLU A 221 13.30 -16.72 -19.24
N ILE A 222 13.80 -16.98 -18.03
CA ILE A 222 13.79 -16.03 -16.92
C ILE A 222 15.23 -15.68 -16.56
N GLN A 223 15.55 -14.40 -16.59
CA GLN A 223 16.83 -13.86 -16.16
C GLN A 223 16.58 -12.88 -15.00
N THR A 224 17.40 -12.94 -13.96
CA THR A 224 17.33 -12.05 -12.79
C THR A 224 18.59 -11.23 -12.65
N GLU A 225 18.43 -9.99 -12.20
CA GLU A 225 19.52 -9.05 -11.94
C GLU A 225 19.27 -8.36 -10.61
N GLU A 226 20.23 -8.40 -9.69
CA GLU A 226 20.18 -7.60 -8.46
C GLU A 226 20.50 -6.14 -8.82
N THR A 227 19.74 -5.22 -8.22
CA THR A 227 19.86 -3.78 -8.44
C THR A 227 19.90 -3.05 -7.10
N ASP A 228 20.22 -1.76 -7.11
CA ASP A 228 20.23 -0.92 -5.90
C ASP A 228 18.86 -0.78 -5.23
N TYR A 229 17.77 -1.04 -5.97
CA TYR A 229 16.39 -0.94 -5.49
C TYR A 229 15.71 -2.28 -5.22
N GLY A 230 16.31 -3.40 -5.62
CA GLY A 230 15.71 -4.73 -5.48
C GLY A 230 16.16 -5.69 -6.60
N ILE A 231 15.19 -6.35 -7.26
CA ILE A 231 15.45 -7.36 -8.28
C ILE A 231 14.75 -6.98 -9.59
N ARG A 232 15.49 -6.98 -10.69
CA ARG A 232 14.95 -6.90 -12.03
C ARG A 232 14.77 -8.30 -12.62
N ILE A 233 13.58 -8.59 -13.12
CA ILE A 233 13.22 -9.87 -13.71
C ILE A 233 12.95 -9.65 -15.19
N LYS A 234 13.81 -10.24 -16.04
CA LYS A 234 13.67 -10.22 -17.50
C LYS A 234 13.04 -11.53 -17.93
N THR A 235 11.89 -11.44 -18.55
CA THR A 235 11.14 -12.59 -19.07
C THR A 235 11.15 -12.56 -20.58
N LEU A 236 11.76 -13.58 -21.21
CA LEU A 236 11.90 -13.68 -22.65
C LEU A 236 11.03 -14.82 -23.18
N ARG A 237 10.26 -14.53 -24.21
CA ARG A 237 9.49 -15.52 -24.98
C ARG A 237 9.87 -15.43 -26.45
N HIS A 238 10.49 -16.48 -26.94
CA HIS A 238 10.91 -16.58 -28.33
C HIS A 238 9.72 -17.00 -29.18
N LEU A 239 9.32 -16.13 -30.12
CA LEU A 239 8.14 -16.33 -30.96
C LEU A 239 8.50 -17.09 -32.24
N ASP A 240 7.52 -17.80 -32.83
CA ASP A 240 7.72 -18.58 -34.04
C ASP A 240 8.11 -17.74 -35.27
N ASN A 241 7.84 -16.44 -35.23
CA ASN A 241 8.23 -15.50 -36.28
C ASN A 241 9.69 -14.99 -36.17
N GLY A 242 10.47 -15.54 -35.21
CA GLY A 242 11.86 -15.15 -34.94
C GLY A 242 12.03 -13.91 -34.05
N GLN A 243 10.96 -13.29 -33.60
CA GLN A 243 11.01 -12.19 -32.64
C GLN A 243 11.11 -12.72 -31.22
N THR A 244 11.56 -11.88 -30.30
CA THR A 244 11.55 -12.18 -28.85
C THR A 244 10.74 -11.12 -28.13
N HIS A 245 9.66 -11.57 -27.48
CA HIS A 245 8.92 -10.72 -26.57
C HIS A 245 9.67 -10.64 -25.23
N VAL A 246 10.04 -9.43 -24.82
CA VAL A 246 10.76 -9.16 -23.57
C VAL A 246 9.85 -8.39 -22.64
N ARG A 247 9.64 -8.92 -21.45
CA ARG A 247 8.94 -8.22 -20.36
C ARG A 247 9.86 -8.05 -19.17
N ILE A 248 9.95 -6.83 -18.65
CA ILE A 248 10.80 -6.50 -17.50
C ILE A 248 9.90 -6.10 -16.35
N THR A 249 9.88 -6.93 -15.30
CA THR A 249 9.23 -6.67 -14.03
C THR A 249 10.28 -6.31 -13.01
N ASN A 250 10.04 -5.28 -12.18
CA ASN A 250 10.96 -4.95 -11.10
C ASN A 250 10.28 -5.20 -9.75
N GLN A 251 10.94 -5.96 -8.91
CA GLN A 251 10.67 -5.94 -7.48
C GLN A 251 11.43 -4.76 -6.88
N VAL A 252 10.72 -3.85 -6.26
CA VAL A 252 11.27 -2.69 -5.56
C VAL A 252 11.18 -2.95 -4.06
N PHE A 253 12.34 -3.06 -3.43
CA PHE A 253 12.40 -3.36 -2.00
C PHE A 253 11.67 -2.27 -1.17
N PRO A 254 10.91 -2.61 -0.12
CA PRO A 254 10.78 -3.96 0.41
C PRO A 254 9.62 -4.77 -0.20
N CYS A 255 8.53 -4.16 -0.59
CA CYS A 255 7.27 -4.85 -0.85
C CYS A 255 6.54 -4.39 -2.13
N ALA A 256 7.21 -3.61 -2.97
CA ALA A 256 6.61 -3.12 -4.21
C ALA A 256 7.08 -3.92 -5.42
N ILE A 257 6.23 -3.96 -6.45
CA ILE A 257 6.56 -4.47 -7.77
C ILE A 257 6.06 -3.49 -8.83
N THR A 258 6.78 -3.38 -9.94
CA THR A 258 6.34 -2.65 -11.13
C THR A 258 6.23 -3.61 -12.31
N ILE A 259 5.07 -3.61 -12.96
CA ILE A 259 4.73 -4.57 -14.00
C ILE A 259 4.29 -3.79 -15.25
N PRO A 260 5.02 -3.87 -16.38
CA PRO A 260 4.55 -3.30 -17.64
C PRO A 260 3.37 -4.13 -18.17
N MET A 261 2.24 -3.50 -18.38
CA MET A 261 1.06 -4.14 -18.96
C MET A 261 1.00 -3.93 -20.48
N SER A 262 1.44 -2.78 -20.97
CA SER A 262 1.56 -2.44 -22.36
C SER A 262 2.69 -1.43 -22.57
N SER A 263 2.85 -0.90 -23.80
CA SER A 263 3.78 0.19 -24.10
C SER A 263 3.40 1.52 -23.42
N THR A 264 2.17 1.65 -22.94
CA THR A 264 1.61 2.89 -22.38
C THR A 264 1.13 2.75 -20.93
N MET A 265 1.08 1.53 -20.40
CA MET A 265 0.54 1.27 -19.06
C MET A 265 1.50 0.44 -18.20
N ASN A 266 1.76 0.93 -16.99
CA ASN A 266 2.44 0.19 -15.93
C ASN A 266 1.54 0.08 -14.70
N ILE A 267 1.66 -1.02 -13.99
CA ILE A 267 1.07 -1.20 -12.67
C ILE A 267 2.20 -1.17 -11.64
N THR A 268 2.04 -0.39 -10.59
CA THR A 268 2.86 -0.48 -9.39
C THR A 268 1.98 -0.99 -8.25
N GLN A 269 2.41 -2.06 -7.61
CA GLN A 269 1.69 -2.71 -6.51
C GLN A 269 2.57 -2.75 -5.27
N TRP A 270 1.98 -2.52 -4.10
CA TRP A 270 2.61 -2.76 -2.80
C TRP A 270 1.86 -3.87 -2.10
N HIS A 271 2.60 -4.81 -1.53
CA HIS A 271 2.07 -5.93 -0.75
C HIS A 271 2.38 -5.69 0.73
N VAL A 272 1.36 -5.36 1.51
CA VAL A 272 1.48 -4.94 2.92
C VAL A 272 0.58 -5.74 3.85
#